data_78150d4357e94419bdeb05e33ceb333b
#
_entry.id   78150d4357e94419bdeb05e33ceb333b
#
_cell.length_a   1.000
_cell.length_b   1.000
_cell.length_c   1.000
_cell.angle_alpha   90.00
_cell.angle_beta   90.00
_cell.angle_gamma   90.00
#
_symmetry.space_group_name_H-M   'P 1'
#
loop_
_entity.id
_entity.type
_entity.pdbx_description
1 polymer ?
#
loop_
_entity_poly.entity_id
_entity_poly.type
_entity_poly.pdbx_seq_one_letter_code
_entity_poly.pdbx_strand_id
1 'polypeptide(L)'
;MLLSSTFRNLGLVATGFALALTPADAAGPLATAGSIIGFVSNSSGTVQMGATVRLFNRFDRLVQHAITNERGAFGFDSLPPDIYSVQVSLASFMPASRNRIAVTAGTRSFLTINLASAISSIELIYSGAAQGSLMSDDWKWVLRSSMATRPILRLVEVQRSPASIFSGTRGMVNLSAGDSSPTSSAGSQPDLGTAFAVATSLYGTNHLQFTGNVGFAARAGTPTTGFSTRYSRSLGDGLNPEVHITMRQVAMPAHFAGAFSREALPQLRTLTASVTDHAQITENLELEYGSTIETVTFMDRLNYFSPFARASYKVGESGTLQAAYSSGQPPVELLQNAKESSLQRDISTLNLFPRLSMRDGRAHVRRSETTEMGYHAMFGSLGVSAAAYRERVVNGAVTASGETSIGDMLPDLFSNSNVFNIGSHSSLGYMASATQNFGDTLTATFAYGSGGVLRADGGALESNDPNELRAMIHSSRRRWAATRVAGTAPVTGTRFAGSYQWTDYGTLATSHRYITQNFSPEAGLNVQVRQPVPTHGFLPGRLEASAEIRNMLAQGYLPIRGADGRRILLVQSPRALRGGLSFIF
;
A
#
# COMPACT_ATOMS: atom_id res chain seq x y z
N MET A 1 18.84 21.22 -29.05
CA MET A 1 17.66 21.18 -29.92
C MET A 1 16.86 19.88 -29.76
N LEU A 2 16.79 19.31 -28.56
CA LEU A 2 16.07 18.06 -28.23
C LEU A 2 15.09 18.20 -27.05
N LEU A 3 14.83 19.42 -26.58
CA LEU A 3 13.91 19.71 -25.47
C LEU A 3 12.50 20.13 -25.94
N SER A 4 12.28 20.33 -27.25
CA SER A 4 10.98 20.83 -27.76
C SER A 4 9.97 19.73 -28.13
N SER A 5 10.39 18.46 -28.26
CA SER A 5 9.48 17.39 -28.69
C SER A 5 8.72 16.72 -27.54
N THR A 6 9.27 16.73 -26.33
CA THR A 6 8.65 16.12 -25.14
C THR A 6 7.51 16.97 -24.56
N PHE A 7 7.62 18.29 -24.66
CA PHE A 7 6.55 19.20 -24.20
C PHE A 7 5.35 19.24 -25.16
N ARG A 8 5.55 18.96 -26.44
CA ARG A 8 4.46 18.95 -27.44
C ARG A 8 3.52 17.75 -27.27
N ASN A 9 4.05 16.64 -26.78
CA ASN A 9 3.24 15.44 -26.53
C ASN A 9 2.48 15.49 -25.20
N LEU A 10 2.97 16.27 -24.22
CA LEU A 10 2.26 16.47 -22.95
C LEU A 10 1.04 17.40 -23.14
N GLY A 11 1.12 18.38 -24.05
CA GLY A 11 0.00 19.26 -24.39
C GLY A 11 -1.14 18.54 -25.12
N LEU A 12 -0.83 17.52 -25.92
CA LEU A 12 -1.85 16.74 -26.66
C LEU A 12 -2.64 15.78 -25.76
N VAL A 13 -2.04 15.26 -24.69
CA VAL A 13 -2.74 14.41 -23.71
C VAL A 13 -3.65 15.26 -22.82
N ALA A 14 -3.25 16.47 -22.48
CA ALA A 14 -4.07 17.39 -21.68
C ALA A 14 -5.28 17.93 -22.48
N THR A 15 -5.11 18.19 -23.79
CA THR A 15 -6.20 18.66 -24.67
C THR A 15 -7.18 17.53 -25.02
N GLY A 16 -6.74 16.29 -25.12
CA GLY A 16 -7.63 15.14 -25.34
C GLY A 16 -8.57 14.86 -24.16
N PHE A 17 -8.13 15.16 -22.93
CA PHE A 17 -8.97 14.96 -21.75
C PHE A 17 -9.98 16.11 -21.52
N ALA A 18 -9.68 17.31 -22.00
CA ALA A 18 -10.58 18.47 -21.90
C ALA A 18 -11.73 18.44 -22.92
N LEU A 19 -11.57 17.76 -24.06
CA LEU A 19 -12.59 17.62 -25.09
C LEU A 19 -13.64 16.51 -24.81
N ALA A 20 -13.40 15.64 -23.81
CA ALA A 20 -14.35 14.60 -23.43
C ALA A 20 -15.39 15.05 -22.38
N LEU A 21 -15.37 16.31 -21.94
CA LEU A 21 -16.26 16.87 -20.92
C LEU A 21 -17.30 17.85 -21.47
N THR A 22 -17.67 17.77 -22.74
CA THR A 22 -18.85 18.49 -23.20
C THR A 22 -20.11 17.78 -22.73
N PRO A 23 -21.01 18.43 -21.95
CA PRO A 23 -22.30 17.87 -21.66
C PRO A 23 -23.10 17.76 -22.97
N ALA A 24 -23.43 16.54 -23.36
CA ALA A 24 -24.43 16.34 -24.39
C ALA A 24 -25.79 16.66 -23.78
N ASP A 25 -26.32 17.84 -24.12
CA ASP A 25 -27.74 18.15 -23.90
C ASP A 25 -28.58 17.21 -24.80
N ALA A 26 -28.94 16.06 -24.24
CA ALA A 26 -29.96 15.22 -24.82
C ALA A 26 -31.29 15.54 -24.11
N ALA A 27 -32.11 16.38 -24.76
CA ALA A 27 -33.54 16.47 -24.43
C ALA A 27 -34.18 15.11 -24.72
N GLY A 28 -34.15 14.24 -23.74
CA GLY A 28 -34.86 12.95 -23.77
C GLY A 28 -36.35 13.15 -23.44
N PRO A 29 -37.24 12.29 -23.98
CA PRO A 29 -38.66 12.31 -23.63
C PRO A 29 -38.83 12.13 -22.13
N LEU A 30 -39.89 12.75 -21.56
CA LEU A 30 -40.25 12.67 -20.15
C LEU A 30 -40.17 11.22 -19.67
N ALA A 31 -39.09 10.90 -18.99
CA ALA A 31 -38.86 9.56 -18.47
C ALA A 31 -39.88 9.30 -17.35
N THR A 32 -40.71 8.27 -17.52
CA THR A 32 -41.61 7.80 -16.46
C THR A 32 -40.76 7.33 -15.27
N ALA A 33 -41.15 7.68 -14.06
CA ALA A 33 -40.43 7.28 -12.85
C ALA A 33 -40.42 5.76 -12.66
N GLY A 34 -39.39 5.22 -12.03
CA GLY A 34 -39.36 3.85 -11.56
C GLY A 34 -39.72 3.72 -10.08
N SER A 35 -39.69 2.51 -9.55
CA SER A 35 -39.93 2.26 -8.12
C SER A 35 -39.03 1.16 -7.59
N ILE A 36 -38.73 1.22 -6.29
CA ILE A 36 -38.02 0.15 -5.55
C ILE A 36 -38.96 -0.36 -4.48
N ILE A 37 -39.20 -1.66 -4.46
CA ILE A 37 -39.93 -2.34 -3.38
C ILE A 37 -39.08 -3.46 -2.82
N GLY A 38 -39.27 -3.80 -1.56
CA GLY A 38 -38.52 -4.89 -0.98
C GLY A 38 -39.04 -5.37 0.36
N PHE A 39 -38.37 -6.44 0.84
CA PHE A 39 -38.61 -7.02 2.14
C PHE A 39 -37.36 -7.06 2.98
N VAL A 40 -37.51 -6.86 4.27
CA VAL A 40 -36.47 -6.98 5.27
C VAL A 40 -36.76 -8.18 6.16
N SER A 41 -35.81 -9.11 6.26
CA SER A 41 -35.86 -10.27 7.14
C SER A 41 -34.58 -10.39 7.96
N ASN A 42 -34.58 -11.22 8.99
CA ASN A 42 -33.35 -11.62 9.68
C ASN A 42 -32.71 -12.85 9.02
N SER A 43 -31.59 -13.31 9.57
CA SER A 43 -30.85 -14.49 9.09
C SER A 43 -31.65 -15.81 9.19
N SER A 44 -32.69 -15.86 10.03
CA SER A 44 -33.63 -17.00 10.15
C SER A 44 -34.84 -16.88 9.22
N GLY A 45 -34.91 -15.86 8.35
CA GLY A 45 -36.00 -15.64 7.42
C GLY A 45 -37.22 -14.93 8.03
N THR A 46 -37.18 -14.57 9.31
CA THR A 46 -38.28 -13.85 9.97
C THR A 46 -38.33 -12.40 9.49
N VAL A 47 -39.49 -11.96 9.01
CA VAL A 47 -39.69 -10.59 8.52
C VAL A 47 -39.53 -9.57 9.65
N GLN A 48 -38.93 -8.43 9.34
CA GLN A 48 -38.62 -7.40 10.31
C GLN A 48 -39.48 -6.14 10.08
N MET A 49 -40.42 -5.88 10.97
CA MET A 49 -41.22 -4.66 10.99
C MET A 49 -40.46 -3.53 11.69
N GLY A 50 -40.68 -2.28 11.29
CA GLY A 50 -40.10 -1.08 11.92
C GLY A 50 -38.62 -0.85 11.62
N ALA A 51 -38.05 -1.57 10.66
CA ALA A 51 -36.72 -1.25 10.16
C ALA A 51 -36.76 0.07 9.38
N THR A 52 -35.83 0.96 9.68
CA THR A 52 -35.66 2.21 8.93
C THR A 52 -34.88 1.91 7.66
N VAL A 53 -35.51 2.19 6.52
CA VAL A 53 -34.93 2.03 5.19
C VAL A 53 -34.66 3.41 4.62
N ARG A 54 -33.42 3.68 4.27
CA ARG A 54 -32.96 4.95 3.69
C ARG A 54 -32.51 4.71 2.26
N LEU A 55 -32.99 5.55 1.36
CA LEU A 55 -32.62 5.51 -0.05
C LEU A 55 -31.68 6.66 -0.37
N PHE A 56 -30.56 6.35 -0.96
CA PHE A 56 -29.53 7.31 -1.39
C PHE A 56 -29.39 7.25 -2.91
N ASN A 57 -29.10 8.40 -3.52
CA ASN A 57 -28.77 8.46 -4.93
C ASN A 57 -27.28 8.08 -5.14
N ARG A 58 -26.83 8.10 -6.40
CA ARG A 58 -25.42 7.83 -6.76
C ARG A 58 -24.37 8.78 -6.13
N PHE A 59 -24.82 9.90 -5.55
CA PHE A 59 -23.98 10.88 -4.87
C PHE A 59 -24.08 10.76 -3.33
N ASP A 60 -24.58 9.64 -2.82
CA ASP A 60 -24.82 9.37 -1.39
C ASP A 60 -25.70 10.41 -0.67
N ARG A 61 -26.55 11.11 -1.41
CA ARG A 61 -27.55 12.01 -0.82
C ARG A 61 -28.81 11.24 -0.53
N LEU A 62 -29.32 11.40 0.67
CA LEU A 62 -30.61 10.84 1.09
C LEU A 62 -31.73 11.40 0.20
N VAL A 63 -32.42 10.53 -0.51
CA VAL A 63 -33.53 10.86 -1.40
C VAL A 63 -34.87 10.66 -0.70
N GLN A 64 -35.05 9.49 -0.10
CA GLN A 64 -36.28 9.11 0.62
C GLN A 64 -35.94 8.20 1.80
N HIS A 65 -36.86 8.08 2.74
CA HIS A 65 -36.81 7.08 3.80
C HIS A 65 -38.17 6.44 4.00
N ALA A 66 -38.19 5.19 4.41
CA ALA A 66 -39.38 4.42 4.70
C ALA A 66 -39.17 3.57 5.95
N ILE A 67 -40.26 3.13 6.55
CA ILE A 67 -40.20 2.16 7.65
C ILE A 67 -40.94 0.90 7.18
N THR A 68 -40.36 -0.26 7.47
CA THR A 68 -40.96 -1.55 7.08
C THR A 68 -42.24 -1.81 7.85
N ASN A 69 -43.27 -2.28 7.16
CA ASN A 69 -44.56 -2.65 7.73
C ASN A 69 -44.52 -4.03 8.45
N GLU A 70 -45.64 -4.52 8.92
CA GLU A 70 -45.77 -5.81 9.61
C GLU A 70 -45.28 -7.01 8.81
N ARG A 71 -45.30 -6.93 7.49
CA ARG A 71 -44.79 -7.95 6.59
C ARG A 71 -43.30 -7.74 6.22
N GLY A 72 -42.64 -6.80 6.90
CA GLY A 72 -41.27 -6.42 6.59
C GLY A 72 -41.08 -5.69 5.26
N ALA A 73 -42.20 -5.28 4.62
CA ALA A 73 -42.16 -4.66 3.30
C ALA A 73 -41.89 -3.15 3.38
N PHE A 74 -41.15 -2.65 2.40
CA PHE A 74 -40.93 -1.22 2.16
C PHE A 74 -41.08 -0.89 0.68
N GLY A 75 -41.30 0.39 0.37
CA GLY A 75 -41.35 0.85 -1.02
C GLY A 75 -40.97 2.31 -1.15
N PHE A 76 -40.37 2.62 -2.30
CA PHE A 76 -40.07 3.95 -2.77
C PHE A 76 -40.61 4.11 -4.18
N ASP A 77 -41.52 5.05 -4.36
CA ASP A 77 -42.14 5.31 -5.65
C ASP A 77 -41.65 6.63 -6.26
N SER A 78 -41.94 6.81 -7.54
CA SER A 78 -41.64 8.05 -8.28
C SER A 78 -40.15 8.40 -8.31
N LEU A 79 -39.29 7.39 -8.45
CA LEU A 79 -37.86 7.57 -8.50
C LEU A 79 -37.40 7.89 -9.94
N PRO A 80 -36.65 8.97 -10.15
CA PRO A 80 -35.98 9.20 -11.44
C PRO A 80 -35.09 8.01 -11.81
N PRO A 81 -34.94 7.69 -13.10
CA PRO A 81 -34.00 6.68 -13.55
C PRO A 81 -32.58 7.05 -13.14
N ASP A 82 -31.98 6.27 -12.25
CA ASP A 82 -30.61 6.47 -11.74
C ASP A 82 -30.15 5.19 -11.02
N ILE A 83 -28.91 5.24 -10.48
CA ILE A 83 -28.36 4.21 -9.61
C ILE A 83 -28.58 4.65 -8.16
N TYR A 84 -29.19 3.79 -7.38
CA TYR A 84 -29.50 4.04 -5.98
C TYR A 84 -28.78 3.06 -5.05
N SER A 85 -28.68 3.42 -3.80
CA SER A 85 -28.30 2.54 -2.71
C SER A 85 -29.34 2.59 -1.59
N VAL A 86 -29.59 1.44 -0.99
CA VAL A 86 -30.52 1.27 0.12
C VAL A 86 -29.75 0.85 1.35
N GLN A 87 -29.94 1.56 2.45
CA GLN A 87 -29.43 1.22 3.76
C GLN A 87 -30.58 0.92 4.70
N VAL A 88 -30.51 -0.21 5.38
CA VAL A 88 -31.52 -0.65 6.34
C VAL A 88 -30.91 -0.75 7.72
N SER A 89 -31.56 -0.14 8.70
CA SER A 89 -31.18 -0.19 10.11
C SER A 89 -32.37 -0.54 11.00
N LEU A 90 -32.12 -1.41 11.96
CA LEU A 90 -33.09 -1.81 12.99
C LEU A 90 -32.33 -2.01 14.30
N ALA A 91 -32.94 -1.59 15.42
CA ALA A 91 -32.34 -1.83 16.73
C ALA A 91 -32.09 -3.32 16.95
N SER A 92 -30.92 -3.67 17.52
CA SER A 92 -30.45 -5.05 17.75
C SER A 92 -30.01 -5.83 16.50
N PHE A 93 -29.99 -5.19 15.34
CA PHE A 93 -29.48 -5.78 14.11
C PHE A 93 -28.35 -4.95 13.53
N MET A 94 -27.45 -5.63 12.83
CA MET A 94 -26.41 -4.94 12.06
C MET A 94 -27.04 -4.23 10.86
N PRO A 95 -26.70 -2.95 10.62
CA PRO A 95 -27.15 -2.26 9.44
C PRO A 95 -26.73 -2.99 8.17
N ALA A 96 -27.63 -3.18 7.24
CA ALA A 96 -27.37 -3.76 5.93
C ALA A 96 -27.48 -2.71 4.84
N SER A 97 -26.61 -2.77 3.85
CA SER A 97 -26.66 -1.90 2.68
C SER A 97 -26.70 -2.71 1.39
N ARG A 98 -27.45 -2.21 0.41
CA ARG A 98 -27.47 -2.73 -0.95
C ARG A 98 -27.16 -1.60 -1.91
N ASN A 99 -26.04 -1.70 -2.57
CA ASN A 99 -25.55 -0.66 -3.46
C ASN A 99 -25.81 -1.01 -4.93
N ARG A 100 -25.74 -0.02 -5.80
CA ARG A 100 -25.86 -0.14 -7.25
C ARG A 100 -27.19 -0.73 -7.73
N ILE A 101 -28.30 -0.25 -7.18
CA ILE A 101 -29.62 -0.62 -7.63
C ILE A 101 -29.95 0.28 -8.82
N ALA A 102 -29.93 -0.27 -10.02
CA ALA A 102 -30.33 0.46 -11.22
C ALA A 102 -31.86 0.55 -11.27
N VAL A 103 -32.38 1.76 -11.30
CA VAL A 103 -33.82 2.04 -11.51
C VAL A 103 -33.97 2.62 -12.91
N THR A 104 -34.74 1.95 -13.75
CA THR A 104 -35.11 2.43 -15.08
C THR A 104 -36.55 2.87 -15.12
N ALA A 105 -36.86 3.76 -16.05
CA ALA A 105 -38.23 4.30 -16.21
C ALA A 105 -39.25 3.19 -16.41
N GLY A 106 -40.35 3.25 -15.69
CA GLY A 106 -41.44 2.27 -15.77
C GLY A 106 -41.14 0.90 -15.16
N THR A 107 -39.98 0.69 -14.54
CA THR A 107 -39.64 -0.60 -13.92
C THR A 107 -39.77 -0.56 -12.41
N ARG A 108 -40.08 -1.72 -11.84
CA ARG A 108 -40.14 -1.94 -10.40
C ARG A 108 -38.99 -2.87 -9.98
N SER A 109 -37.99 -2.34 -9.26
CA SER A 109 -36.90 -3.12 -8.71
C SER A 109 -37.32 -3.78 -7.41
N PHE A 110 -37.07 -5.10 -7.29
CA PHE A 110 -37.42 -5.88 -6.11
C PHE A 110 -36.17 -6.24 -5.31
N LEU A 111 -36.20 -5.98 -3.98
CA LEU A 111 -35.06 -6.20 -3.09
C LEU A 111 -35.44 -7.11 -1.92
N THR A 112 -34.56 -8.04 -1.58
CA THR A 112 -34.60 -8.77 -0.32
C THR A 112 -33.34 -8.43 0.48
N ILE A 113 -33.53 -7.93 1.71
CA ILE A 113 -32.45 -7.51 2.59
C ILE A 113 -32.50 -8.33 3.87
N ASN A 114 -31.43 -9.06 4.16
CA ASN A 114 -31.29 -9.83 5.38
C ASN A 114 -30.45 -9.05 6.39
N LEU A 115 -31.00 -8.86 7.60
CA LEU A 115 -30.33 -8.25 8.73
C LEU A 115 -29.68 -9.34 9.60
N ALA A 116 -28.39 -9.21 9.85
CA ALA A 116 -27.71 -10.03 10.84
C ALA A 116 -28.00 -9.51 12.24
N SER A 117 -28.30 -10.40 13.19
CA SER A 117 -28.45 -10.00 14.59
C SER A 117 -27.12 -9.48 15.15
N ALA A 118 -27.13 -8.34 15.80
CA ALA A 118 -25.96 -7.78 16.49
C ALA A 118 -25.57 -8.62 17.72
N ILE A 119 -26.45 -9.49 18.21
CA ILE A 119 -26.28 -10.32 19.40
C ILE A 119 -26.48 -11.80 19.02
N SER A 120 -25.78 -12.26 18.01
CA SER A 120 -25.84 -13.68 17.61
C SER A 120 -25.16 -14.66 18.57
N SER A 121 -24.47 -14.16 19.60
CA SER A 121 -23.78 -14.98 20.62
C SER A 121 -24.46 -15.00 21.99
N ILE A 122 -25.59 -14.32 22.18
CA ILE A 122 -26.38 -14.42 23.40
C ILE A 122 -27.64 -15.21 23.06
N GLU A 123 -27.52 -16.51 23.15
CA GLU A 123 -28.67 -17.40 23.22
C GLU A 123 -29.33 -17.18 24.58
N LEU A 124 -30.33 -16.33 24.65
CA LEU A 124 -31.20 -16.26 25.80
C LEU A 124 -32.04 -17.54 25.84
N ILE A 125 -31.48 -18.55 26.50
CA ILE A 125 -32.23 -19.78 26.80
C ILE A 125 -33.27 -19.43 27.82
N TYR A 126 -34.47 -19.08 27.36
CA TYR A 126 -35.65 -19.08 28.20
C TYR A 126 -36.05 -20.54 28.42
N SER A 127 -35.82 -21.05 29.62
CA SER A 127 -36.36 -22.32 30.04
C SER A 127 -37.89 -22.23 30.09
N GLY A 128 -38.54 -22.81 29.12
CA GLY A 128 -39.98 -23.07 29.18
C GLY A 128 -40.83 -22.47 28.07
N ALA A 129 -41.24 -23.37 27.22
CA ALA A 129 -42.49 -23.38 26.46
C ALA A 129 -42.73 -22.39 25.35
N ALA A 130 -43.00 -22.98 24.21
CA ALA A 130 -43.86 -22.53 23.13
C ALA A 130 -43.28 -21.54 22.11
N GLN A 131 -43.06 -22.10 20.97
CA GLN A 131 -43.18 -21.51 19.65
C GLN A 131 -44.07 -20.26 19.62
N GLY A 132 -43.42 -19.12 19.68
CA GLY A 132 -44.07 -17.82 19.54
C GLY A 132 -43.16 -16.76 20.11
N SER A 133 -42.92 -15.70 19.36
CA SER A 133 -42.28 -14.50 19.88
C SER A 133 -42.95 -14.12 21.22
N LEU A 134 -42.17 -14.06 22.31
CA LEU A 134 -42.64 -13.69 23.65
C LEU A 134 -43.24 -12.29 23.74
N MET A 135 -43.19 -11.51 22.69
CA MET A 135 -43.77 -10.20 22.58
C MET A 135 -44.87 -10.21 21.52
N SER A 136 -46.09 -9.82 21.93
CA SER A 136 -47.16 -9.58 20.98
C SER A 136 -46.76 -8.50 19.97
N ASP A 137 -47.34 -8.53 18.79
CA ASP A 137 -47.03 -7.53 17.76
C ASP A 137 -47.38 -6.10 18.21
N ASP A 138 -48.32 -5.96 19.10
CA ASP A 138 -48.66 -4.69 19.76
C ASP A 138 -47.52 -4.16 20.63
N TRP A 139 -46.84 -5.02 21.39
CA TRP A 139 -45.68 -4.64 22.19
C TRP A 139 -44.47 -4.28 21.30
N LYS A 140 -44.28 -4.97 20.23
CA LYS A 140 -43.24 -4.64 19.23
C LYS A 140 -43.55 -3.29 18.59
N TRP A 141 -44.83 -2.99 18.32
CA TRP A 141 -45.24 -1.71 17.79
C TRP A 141 -45.01 -0.58 18.80
N VAL A 142 -45.45 -0.76 20.06
CA VAL A 142 -45.28 0.23 21.15
C VAL A 142 -43.81 0.56 21.37
N LEU A 143 -42.95 -0.43 21.45
CA LEU A 143 -41.51 -0.21 21.60
C LEU A 143 -40.89 0.54 20.41
N ARG A 144 -41.31 0.23 19.21
CA ARG A 144 -40.81 0.88 17.98
C ARG A 144 -41.36 2.28 17.81
N SER A 145 -42.64 2.49 18.08
CA SER A 145 -43.25 3.82 18.03
C SER A 145 -42.75 4.72 19.16
N SER A 146 -42.48 4.20 20.35
CA SER A 146 -41.91 4.95 21.45
C SER A 146 -40.46 5.39 21.17
N MET A 147 -39.66 4.55 20.48
CA MET A 147 -38.34 4.93 20.05
C MET A 147 -38.32 5.94 18.91
N ALA A 148 -39.38 5.96 18.07
CA ALA A 148 -39.50 6.90 16.94
C ALA A 148 -40.08 8.27 17.35
N THR A 149 -40.95 8.32 18.38
CA THR A 149 -41.70 9.53 18.71
C THR A 149 -41.41 10.12 20.08
N ARG A 150 -40.90 9.35 21.04
CA ARG A 150 -40.51 9.84 22.36
C ARG A 150 -39.31 9.04 22.88
N PRO A 151 -38.29 9.70 23.43
CA PRO A 151 -37.26 9.03 24.20
C PRO A 151 -37.79 8.73 25.62
N ILE A 152 -38.82 7.90 25.73
CA ILE A 152 -39.39 7.51 27.03
C ILE A 152 -38.48 6.55 27.77
N LEU A 153 -37.64 5.84 27.04
CA LEU A 153 -36.43 5.19 27.54
C LEU A 153 -35.22 6.02 27.09
N ARG A 154 -35.13 7.25 27.56
CA ARG A 154 -33.82 7.72 27.95
C ARG A 154 -33.42 6.89 29.18
N LEU A 155 -33.01 5.68 28.95
CA LEU A 155 -31.92 5.15 29.72
C LEU A 155 -30.91 6.27 29.69
N VAL A 156 -30.66 6.86 30.87
CA VAL A 156 -29.62 7.84 31.07
C VAL A 156 -28.51 7.43 30.16
N GLU A 157 -28.29 8.20 29.12
CA GLU A 157 -27.12 8.07 28.29
C GLU A 157 -25.90 8.23 29.22
N VAL A 158 -25.52 7.15 29.87
CA VAL A 158 -24.11 6.87 29.81
C VAL A 158 -23.86 6.84 28.30
N GLN A 159 -23.28 7.93 27.79
CA GLN A 159 -22.87 8.09 26.42
C GLN A 159 -21.88 6.97 26.04
N ARG A 160 -22.40 5.79 25.95
CA ARG A 160 -21.91 4.74 25.09
C ARG A 160 -22.83 4.82 23.89
N SER A 161 -22.46 5.63 22.92
CA SER A 161 -22.84 5.37 21.54
C SER A 161 -22.73 3.87 21.40
N PRO A 162 -23.78 3.16 20.92
CA PRO A 162 -23.64 1.73 20.63
C PRO A 162 -22.39 1.66 19.79
N ALA A 163 -21.34 1.03 20.33
CA ALA A 163 -20.06 1.04 19.67
C ALA A 163 -20.34 0.40 18.31
N SER A 164 -20.40 1.23 17.29
CA SER A 164 -20.60 0.73 15.95
C SER A 164 -19.48 -0.27 15.77
N ILE A 165 -19.77 -1.49 15.34
CA ILE A 165 -18.77 -2.55 15.17
C ILE A 165 -17.60 -1.97 14.39
N PHE A 166 -17.91 -1.12 13.42
CA PHE A 166 -16.95 -0.37 12.64
C PHE A 166 -17.06 1.13 12.97
N SER A 167 -15.98 1.75 13.39
CA SER A 167 -15.91 3.18 13.66
C SER A 167 -14.65 3.79 13.05
N GLY A 168 -14.71 5.08 12.69
CA GLY A 168 -13.57 5.78 12.14
C GLY A 168 -13.05 5.21 10.82
N THR A 169 -13.95 4.66 9.98
CA THR A 169 -13.57 4.09 8.69
C THR A 169 -12.98 5.15 7.78
N ARG A 170 -11.81 4.87 7.25
CA ARG A 170 -11.06 5.70 6.30
C ARG A 170 -10.67 4.85 5.10
N GLY A 171 -10.73 5.42 3.92
CA GLY A 171 -10.36 4.73 2.71
C GLY A 171 -9.48 5.56 1.79
N MET A 172 -8.76 4.86 0.92
CA MET A 172 -7.94 5.45 -0.13
C MET A 172 -8.03 4.58 -1.37
N VAL A 173 -8.19 5.21 -2.51
CA VAL A 173 -8.02 4.58 -3.83
C VAL A 173 -6.90 5.31 -4.54
N ASN A 174 -5.96 4.56 -5.07
CA ASN A 174 -4.80 5.08 -5.79
C ASN A 174 -4.76 4.50 -7.19
N LEU A 175 -4.67 5.37 -8.18
CA LEU A 175 -4.39 5.03 -9.57
C LEU A 175 -2.98 5.49 -9.87
N SER A 176 -2.12 4.61 -10.35
CA SER A 176 -0.75 4.94 -10.69
C SER A 176 -0.39 4.46 -12.10
N ALA A 177 0.38 5.26 -12.78
CA ALA A 177 0.99 4.93 -14.05
C ALA A 177 2.47 5.32 -14.02
N GLY A 178 3.31 4.53 -14.64
CA GLY A 178 4.73 4.82 -14.66
C GLY A 178 5.51 3.83 -15.49
N ASP A 179 6.80 3.92 -15.36
CA ASP A 179 7.75 3.04 -16.00
C ASP A 179 8.03 1.86 -15.08
N SER A 180 7.80 0.61 -15.53
CA SER A 180 8.13 -0.58 -14.77
C SER A 180 9.65 -0.73 -14.68
N SER A 181 10.18 -0.16 -13.66
CA SER A 181 11.60 -0.25 -13.38
C SER A 181 11.76 -0.94 -12.03
N PRO A 182 12.69 -1.86 -11.86
CA PRO A 182 12.99 -2.38 -10.53
C PRO A 182 13.37 -1.20 -9.63
N THR A 183 12.48 -0.87 -8.71
CA THR A 183 12.59 0.32 -7.86
C THR A 183 13.42 0.05 -6.63
N SER A 184 14.65 -0.22 -6.73
CA SER A 184 15.53 -0.46 -5.59
C SER A 184 15.74 -1.93 -5.21
N SER A 185 16.58 -2.11 -4.21
CA SER A 185 16.86 -3.41 -3.58
C SER A 185 15.61 -4.11 -3.01
N ALA A 186 14.46 -3.44 -2.93
CA ALA A 186 13.26 -3.92 -2.29
C ALA A 186 12.26 -4.63 -3.22
N GLY A 187 12.41 -4.54 -4.54
CA GLY A 187 11.50 -5.18 -5.47
C GLY A 187 11.12 -4.34 -6.69
N SER A 188 10.24 -4.85 -7.51
CA SER A 188 9.74 -4.25 -8.74
C SER A 188 8.27 -3.87 -8.61
N GLN A 189 7.82 -2.89 -9.38
CA GLN A 189 6.44 -2.41 -9.38
C GLN A 189 5.85 -2.47 -10.80
N PRO A 190 4.54 -2.69 -10.96
CA PRO A 190 3.88 -2.66 -12.25
C PRO A 190 3.84 -1.24 -12.84
N ASP A 191 3.77 -1.12 -14.17
CA ASP A 191 3.66 0.15 -14.88
C ASP A 191 2.36 0.88 -14.58
N LEU A 192 1.26 0.15 -14.69
CA LEU A 192 -0.08 0.64 -14.44
C LEU A 192 -0.67 -0.10 -13.24
N GLY A 193 -1.27 0.61 -12.32
CA GLY A 193 -1.85 0.01 -11.13
C GLY A 193 -3.03 0.77 -10.56
N THR A 194 -3.96 -0.01 -10.02
CA THR A 194 -5.05 0.47 -9.18
C THR A 194 -4.92 -0.21 -7.84
N ALA A 195 -4.86 0.56 -6.78
CA ALA A 195 -4.81 0.05 -5.42
C ALA A 195 -5.85 0.72 -4.55
N PHE A 196 -6.34 0.01 -3.57
CA PHE A 196 -7.24 0.53 -2.55
C PHE A 196 -6.76 0.10 -1.16
N ALA A 197 -7.07 0.92 -0.18
CA ALA A 197 -6.87 0.60 1.23
C ALA A 197 -8.05 1.12 2.03
N VAL A 198 -8.51 0.33 2.98
CA VAL A 198 -9.59 0.68 3.92
C VAL A 198 -9.15 0.31 5.31
N ALA A 199 -9.18 1.25 6.22
CA ALA A 199 -8.92 1.04 7.64
C ALA A 199 -10.14 1.40 8.46
N THR A 200 -10.44 0.58 9.46
CA THR A 200 -11.56 0.77 10.37
C THR A 200 -11.20 0.28 11.77
N SER A 201 -11.81 0.87 12.78
CA SER A 201 -11.69 0.37 14.16
C SER A 201 -12.85 -0.58 14.45
N LEU A 202 -12.54 -1.73 15.03
CA LEU A 202 -13.49 -2.74 15.48
C LEU A 202 -13.67 -2.62 17.00
N TYR A 203 -14.88 -2.42 17.47
CA TYR A 203 -15.20 -2.28 18.90
C TYR A 203 -14.34 -1.23 19.64
N GLY A 204 -13.84 -0.23 18.92
CA GLY A 204 -13.06 0.90 19.46
C GLY A 204 -11.60 0.63 19.78
N THR A 205 -11.19 -0.61 20.06
CA THR A 205 -9.82 -0.95 20.49
C THR A 205 -9.02 -1.76 19.49
N ASN A 206 -9.70 -2.37 18.52
CA ASN A 206 -9.07 -3.17 17.50
C ASN A 206 -9.07 -2.39 16.19
N HIS A 207 -7.98 -2.47 15.45
CA HIS A 207 -7.87 -1.84 14.14
C HIS A 207 -7.73 -2.91 13.07
N LEU A 208 -8.53 -2.78 12.03
CA LEU A 208 -8.50 -3.66 10.88
C LEU A 208 -8.25 -2.83 9.62
N GLN A 209 -7.30 -3.26 8.82
CA GLN A 209 -7.00 -2.61 7.56
C GLN A 209 -6.94 -3.65 6.45
N PHE A 210 -7.59 -3.34 5.34
CA PHE A 210 -7.55 -4.13 4.11
C PHE A 210 -6.92 -3.30 3.01
N THR A 211 -6.06 -3.93 2.24
CA THR A 211 -5.42 -3.30 1.09
C THR A 211 -5.44 -4.28 -0.08
N GLY A 212 -5.74 -3.79 -1.25
CA GLY A 212 -5.71 -4.60 -2.47
C GLY A 212 -5.15 -3.81 -3.63
N ASN A 213 -4.52 -4.50 -4.57
CA ASN A 213 -4.05 -3.91 -5.81
C ASN A 213 -4.26 -4.82 -7.00
N VAL A 214 -4.45 -4.21 -8.15
CA VAL A 214 -4.38 -4.83 -9.46
C VAL A 214 -3.47 -3.96 -10.31
N GLY A 215 -2.48 -4.57 -10.94
CA GLY A 215 -1.52 -3.85 -11.77
C GLY A 215 -1.20 -4.60 -13.05
N PHE A 216 -0.52 -3.91 -13.96
CA PHE A 216 -0.11 -4.44 -15.24
C PHE A 216 1.25 -3.85 -15.64
N ALA A 217 2.22 -4.70 -15.90
CA ALA A 217 3.51 -4.30 -16.45
C ALA A 217 3.39 -4.28 -17.98
N ALA A 218 3.20 -3.09 -18.56
CA ALA A 218 2.90 -2.93 -19.99
C ALA A 218 4.01 -3.46 -20.90
N ARG A 219 5.28 -3.24 -20.51
CA ARG A 219 6.43 -3.68 -21.29
C ARG A 219 6.63 -5.18 -21.28
N ALA A 220 6.31 -5.83 -20.17
CA ALA A 220 6.45 -7.27 -20.02
C ALA A 220 5.14 -8.03 -20.29
N GLY A 221 4.01 -7.34 -20.41
CA GLY A 221 2.71 -7.95 -20.60
C GLY A 221 2.21 -8.74 -19.38
N THR A 222 2.60 -8.35 -18.17
CA THR A 222 2.32 -9.11 -16.94
C THR A 222 1.26 -8.48 -16.07
N PRO A 223 0.13 -9.14 -15.84
CA PRO A 223 -0.82 -8.76 -14.81
C PRO A 223 -0.30 -9.14 -13.41
N THR A 224 -0.54 -8.24 -12.46
CA THR A 224 -0.19 -8.39 -11.06
C THR A 224 -1.40 -8.19 -10.17
N THR A 225 -1.50 -8.95 -9.11
CA THR A 225 -2.53 -8.80 -8.09
C THR A 225 -1.93 -8.95 -6.71
N GLY A 226 -2.47 -8.23 -5.75
CA GLY A 226 -2.07 -8.33 -4.37
C GLY A 226 -3.22 -8.04 -3.42
N PHE A 227 -3.14 -8.62 -2.25
CA PHE A 227 -4.09 -8.41 -1.17
C PHE A 227 -3.36 -8.47 0.16
N SER A 228 -3.75 -7.60 1.08
CA SER A 228 -3.16 -7.53 2.41
C SER A 228 -4.23 -7.25 3.45
N THR A 229 -4.07 -7.87 4.60
CA THR A 229 -4.90 -7.65 5.79
C THR A 229 -3.97 -7.39 6.97
N ARG A 230 -4.23 -6.32 7.68
CA ARG A 230 -3.55 -5.93 8.91
C ARG A 230 -4.56 -5.86 10.04
N TYR A 231 -4.26 -6.50 11.13
CA TYR A 231 -5.05 -6.45 12.35
C TYR A 231 -4.15 -6.07 13.52
N SER A 232 -4.53 -5.06 14.27
CA SER A 232 -3.84 -4.68 15.51
C SER A 232 -4.84 -4.49 16.65
N ARG A 233 -4.38 -4.79 17.86
CA ARG A 233 -5.18 -4.66 19.07
C ARG A 233 -4.39 -3.92 20.14
N SER A 234 -4.98 -2.88 20.70
CA SER A 234 -4.42 -2.20 21.87
C SER A 234 -4.80 -2.94 23.16
N LEU A 235 -3.81 -3.46 23.89
CA LEU A 235 -4.01 -4.23 25.13
C LEU A 235 -3.91 -3.38 26.38
N GLY A 236 -3.61 -2.09 26.29
CA GLY A 236 -3.61 -1.15 27.41
C GLY A 236 -2.26 -0.98 28.12
N ASP A 237 -1.47 -2.02 28.28
CA ASP A 237 -0.18 -1.98 29.00
C ASP A 237 1.02 -1.63 28.11
N GLY A 238 0.79 -0.83 27.07
CA GLY A 238 1.82 -0.48 26.09
C GLY A 238 2.10 -1.58 25.06
N LEU A 239 1.42 -2.72 25.13
CA LEU A 239 1.46 -3.80 24.17
C LEU A 239 0.42 -3.58 23.09
N ASN A 240 0.83 -3.60 21.83
CA ASN A 240 -0.06 -3.44 20.69
C ASN A 240 0.30 -4.45 19.58
N PRO A 241 0.02 -5.74 19.81
CA PRO A 241 0.33 -6.77 18.85
C PRO A 241 -0.39 -6.51 17.52
N GLU A 242 0.36 -6.65 16.44
CA GLU A 242 -0.11 -6.48 15.09
C GLU A 242 0.20 -7.74 14.28
N VAL A 243 -0.80 -8.20 13.53
CA VAL A 243 -0.68 -9.30 12.58
C VAL A 243 -0.94 -8.76 11.18
N HIS A 244 -0.03 -9.03 10.27
CA HIS A 244 -0.12 -8.57 8.89
C HIS A 244 0.06 -9.77 7.95
N ILE A 245 -0.93 -10.01 7.10
CA ILE A 245 -0.92 -11.09 6.10
C ILE A 245 -1.00 -10.46 4.73
N THR A 246 -0.06 -10.79 3.86
CA THR A 246 0.00 -10.27 2.50
C THR A 246 0.15 -11.39 1.50
N MET A 247 -0.67 -11.39 0.48
CA MET A 247 -0.58 -12.28 -0.69
C MET A 247 -0.35 -11.44 -1.94
N ARG A 248 0.61 -11.85 -2.77
CA ARG A 248 0.89 -11.21 -4.06
C ARG A 248 1.06 -12.24 -5.14
N GLN A 249 0.66 -11.91 -6.35
CA GLN A 249 0.79 -12.79 -7.51
C GLN A 249 1.17 -11.97 -8.75
N VAL A 250 2.09 -12.53 -9.54
CA VAL A 250 2.48 -12.03 -10.85
C VAL A 250 2.37 -13.17 -11.84
N ALA A 251 1.65 -12.95 -12.94
CA ALA A 251 1.68 -13.89 -14.06
C ALA A 251 2.99 -13.78 -14.83
N MET A 252 3.40 -14.84 -15.51
CA MET A 252 4.61 -14.81 -16.31
C MET A 252 4.42 -14.01 -17.60
N PRO A 253 5.41 -13.21 -18.02
CA PRO A 253 5.42 -12.58 -19.32
C PRO A 253 5.41 -13.61 -20.45
N ALA A 254 4.77 -13.28 -21.57
CA ALA A 254 4.68 -14.15 -22.73
C ALA A 254 6.04 -14.54 -23.33
N HIS A 255 7.07 -13.69 -23.21
CA HIS A 255 8.41 -13.97 -23.70
C HIS A 255 9.14 -15.08 -22.92
N PHE A 256 8.63 -15.47 -21.75
CA PHE A 256 9.13 -16.65 -21.03
C PHE A 256 8.66 -17.98 -21.65
N ALA A 257 7.64 -17.98 -22.48
CA ALA A 257 7.09 -19.22 -23.03
C ALA A 257 8.12 -20.06 -23.80
N GLY A 258 9.10 -19.42 -24.45
CA GLY A 258 10.19 -20.10 -25.14
C GLY A 258 11.29 -20.64 -24.24
N ALA A 259 11.40 -20.16 -23.00
CA ALA A 259 12.46 -20.55 -22.06
C ALA A 259 12.06 -21.76 -21.18
N PHE A 260 10.77 -22.06 -21.08
CA PHE A 260 10.25 -23.13 -20.22
C PHE A 260 9.39 -24.09 -21.05
N SER A 261 9.83 -25.34 -21.13
CA SER A 261 9.16 -26.42 -21.89
C SER A 261 7.90 -26.97 -21.18
N ARG A 262 7.20 -26.21 -20.35
CA ARG A 262 6.03 -26.64 -19.59
C ARG A 262 4.75 -26.09 -20.17
N GLU A 263 3.70 -26.91 -20.19
CA GLU A 263 2.35 -26.55 -20.63
C GLU A 263 1.72 -25.39 -19.85
N ALA A 264 2.17 -25.14 -18.60
CA ALA A 264 1.75 -24.02 -17.77
C ALA A 264 2.95 -23.13 -17.42
N LEU A 265 2.88 -21.85 -17.77
CA LEU A 265 3.89 -20.88 -17.37
C LEU A 265 3.90 -20.74 -15.83
N PRO A 266 5.07 -20.78 -15.18
CA PRO A 266 5.15 -20.57 -13.74
C PRO A 266 4.62 -19.19 -13.38
N GLN A 267 4.00 -19.07 -12.21
CA GLN A 267 3.54 -17.82 -11.63
C GLN A 267 4.36 -17.52 -10.39
N LEU A 268 4.75 -16.26 -10.23
CA LEU A 268 5.31 -15.82 -8.96
C LEU A 268 4.17 -15.57 -7.98
N ARG A 269 4.13 -16.33 -6.90
CA ARG A 269 3.22 -16.12 -5.78
C ARG A 269 4.02 -15.92 -4.50
N THR A 270 3.64 -14.93 -3.72
CA THR A 270 4.21 -14.71 -2.40
C THR A 270 3.11 -14.66 -1.36
N LEU A 271 3.32 -15.36 -0.25
CA LEU A 271 2.50 -15.26 0.94
C LEU A 271 3.41 -14.87 2.10
N THR A 272 3.11 -13.75 2.71
CA THR A 272 3.88 -13.22 3.84
C THR A 272 2.94 -13.09 5.03
N ALA A 273 3.35 -13.61 6.17
CA ALA A 273 2.66 -13.41 7.45
C ALA A 273 3.67 -12.83 8.44
N SER A 274 3.40 -11.67 8.99
CA SER A 274 4.23 -11.01 10.00
C SER A 274 3.46 -10.78 11.28
N VAL A 275 4.17 -10.88 12.38
CA VAL A 275 3.69 -10.52 13.71
C VAL A 275 4.68 -9.52 14.28
N THR A 276 4.17 -8.38 14.72
CA THR A 276 4.95 -7.31 15.34
C THR A 276 4.33 -6.92 16.66
N ASP A 277 5.17 -6.54 17.61
CA ASP A 277 4.72 -5.97 18.86
C ASP A 277 5.75 -4.96 19.36
N HIS A 278 5.35 -4.09 20.28
CA HIS A 278 6.23 -3.16 20.96
C HIS A 278 5.94 -3.19 22.46
N ALA A 279 7.01 -3.17 23.23
CA ALA A 279 6.96 -3.23 24.69
C ALA A 279 7.74 -2.07 25.28
N GLN A 280 7.11 -1.31 26.17
CA GLN A 280 7.78 -0.33 26.99
C GLN A 280 8.41 -1.06 28.19
N ILE A 281 9.72 -1.34 28.13
CA ILE A 281 10.43 -2.08 29.17
C ILE A 281 10.69 -1.20 30.40
N THR A 282 11.08 0.06 30.17
CA THR A 282 11.23 1.10 31.19
C THR A 282 10.74 2.41 30.63
N GLU A 283 10.67 3.48 31.44
CA GLU A 283 10.31 4.82 30.96
C GLU A 283 11.20 5.31 29.81
N ASN A 284 12.43 4.82 29.74
CA ASN A 284 13.42 5.24 28.76
C ASN A 284 13.73 4.16 27.70
N LEU A 285 13.31 2.89 27.88
CA LEU A 285 13.62 1.80 26.99
C LEU A 285 12.36 1.22 26.38
N GLU A 286 12.25 1.36 25.08
CA GLU A 286 11.22 0.75 24.22
C GLU A 286 11.85 -0.33 23.35
N LEU A 287 11.18 -1.46 23.24
CA LEU A 287 11.55 -2.58 22.38
C LEU A 287 10.44 -2.85 21.39
N GLU A 288 10.74 -2.77 20.12
CA GLU A 288 9.90 -3.21 19.02
C GLU A 288 10.49 -4.50 18.44
N TYR A 289 9.69 -5.52 18.30
CA TYR A 289 10.15 -6.84 17.86
C TYR A 289 9.09 -7.59 17.09
N GLY A 290 9.53 -8.59 16.35
CA GLY A 290 8.62 -9.40 15.58
C GLY A 290 9.31 -10.41 14.68
N SER A 291 8.51 -11.04 13.85
CA SER A 291 9.00 -11.99 12.86
C SER A 291 8.09 -12.03 11.64
N THR A 292 8.68 -12.37 10.51
CA THR A 292 7.98 -12.56 9.26
C THR A 292 8.25 -13.96 8.72
N ILE A 293 7.19 -14.66 8.35
CA ILE A 293 7.25 -15.90 7.58
C ILE A 293 6.85 -15.56 6.15
N GLU A 294 7.72 -15.87 5.22
CA GLU A 294 7.48 -15.63 3.80
C GLU A 294 7.60 -16.92 2.99
N THR A 295 6.60 -17.21 2.20
CA THR A 295 6.62 -18.28 1.21
C THR A 295 6.64 -17.65 -0.18
N VAL A 296 7.66 -17.95 -0.96
CA VAL A 296 7.79 -17.54 -2.36
C VAL A 296 7.70 -18.78 -3.23
N THR A 297 6.70 -18.83 -4.10
CA THR A 297 6.51 -19.92 -5.06
C THR A 297 6.71 -19.36 -6.46
N PHE A 298 7.68 -19.90 -7.18
CA PHE A 298 7.97 -19.55 -8.57
C PHE A 298 8.23 -20.83 -9.39
N MET A 299 9.44 -21.32 -9.45
CA MET A 299 9.78 -22.65 -9.98
C MET A 299 9.73 -23.69 -8.87
N ASP A 300 10.25 -23.30 -7.72
CA ASP A 300 10.26 -24.03 -6.48
C ASP A 300 9.50 -23.26 -5.38
N ARG A 301 9.18 -23.93 -4.29
CA ARG A 301 8.61 -23.30 -3.11
C ARG A 301 9.73 -23.02 -2.11
N LEU A 302 9.96 -21.74 -1.84
CA LEU A 302 10.97 -21.24 -0.93
C LEU A 302 10.28 -20.67 0.31
N ASN A 303 10.67 -21.13 1.50
CA ASN A 303 10.13 -20.64 2.77
C ASN A 303 11.24 -19.94 3.55
N TYR A 304 10.90 -18.79 4.12
CA TYR A 304 11.84 -17.98 4.89
C TYR A 304 11.23 -17.56 6.21
N PHE A 305 12.06 -17.56 7.24
CA PHE A 305 11.76 -16.98 8.52
C PHE A 305 12.69 -15.78 8.75
N SER A 306 12.13 -14.65 9.13
CA SER A 306 12.83 -13.36 9.18
C SER A 306 12.49 -12.63 10.49
N PRO A 307 13.25 -12.87 11.57
CA PRO A 307 13.10 -12.15 12.82
C PRO A 307 13.69 -10.74 12.70
N PHE A 308 13.14 -9.81 13.49
CA PHE A 308 13.66 -8.47 13.65
C PHE A 308 13.42 -7.94 15.06
N ALA A 309 14.25 -7.00 15.48
CA ALA A 309 14.08 -6.27 16.72
C ALA A 309 14.73 -4.88 16.60
N ARG A 310 14.15 -3.89 17.29
CA ARG A 310 14.71 -2.56 17.48
C ARG A 310 14.52 -2.13 18.92
N ALA A 311 15.62 -1.82 19.60
CA ALA A 311 15.62 -1.24 20.93
C ALA A 311 15.90 0.27 20.81
N SER A 312 15.10 1.09 21.46
CA SER A 312 15.23 2.54 21.51
C SER A 312 15.39 2.99 22.96
N TYR A 313 16.50 3.61 23.28
CA TYR A 313 16.81 4.12 24.62
C TYR A 313 16.91 5.64 24.61
N LYS A 314 16.08 6.30 25.40
CA LYS A 314 16.12 7.76 25.57
C LYS A 314 17.32 8.16 26.41
N VAL A 315 18.17 9.04 25.87
CA VAL A 315 19.38 9.56 26.51
C VAL A 315 19.17 11.05 26.81
N GLY A 316 18.90 11.37 28.05
CA GLY A 316 18.53 12.74 28.42
C GLY A 316 17.20 13.18 27.81
N GLU A 317 17.01 14.48 27.65
CA GLU A 317 15.76 15.07 27.17
C GLU A 317 15.65 15.11 25.64
N SER A 318 16.76 15.09 24.93
CA SER A 318 16.79 15.33 23.47
C SER A 318 17.38 14.22 22.64
N GLY A 319 18.01 13.22 23.24
CA GLY A 319 18.73 12.17 22.56
C GLY A 319 18.02 10.80 22.59
N THR A 320 18.21 9.99 21.56
CA THR A 320 17.76 8.60 21.51
C THR A 320 18.85 7.74 20.87
N LEU A 321 19.26 6.71 21.58
CA LEU A 321 20.14 5.65 21.08
C LEU A 321 19.27 4.48 20.60
N GLN A 322 19.57 3.95 19.45
CA GLN A 322 18.85 2.81 18.87
C GLN A 322 19.81 1.71 18.48
N ALA A 323 19.39 0.47 18.68
CA ALA A 323 20.04 -0.72 18.15
C ALA A 323 18.99 -1.56 17.46
N ALA A 324 19.30 -2.04 16.25
CA ALA A 324 18.36 -2.81 15.46
C ALA A 324 19.03 -4.01 14.80
N TYR A 325 18.25 -5.07 14.67
CA TYR A 325 18.58 -6.27 13.92
C TYR A 325 17.42 -6.65 13.02
N SER A 326 17.69 -7.04 11.80
CA SER A 326 16.70 -7.64 10.92
C SER A 326 17.32 -8.73 10.05
N SER A 327 16.57 -9.82 9.88
CA SER A 327 16.87 -10.86 8.90
C SER A 327 15.82 -10.82 7.79
N GLY A 328 16.25 -11.01 6.55
CA GLY A 328 15.37 -10.86 5.39
C GLY A 328 15.13 -9.41 5.01
N GLN A 329 13.99 -9.13 4.40
CA GLN A 329 13.58 -7.77 4.10
C GLN A 329 13.05 -7.12 5.39
N PRO A 330 13.62 -5.97 5.82
CA PRO A 330 13.09 -5.31 7.00
C PRO A 330 11.60 -5.00 6.83
N PRO A 331 10.79 -5.21 7.86
CA PRO A 331 9.39 -4.86 7.80
C PRO A 331 9.23 -3.35 7.57
N VAL A 332 8.18 -2.99 6.85
CA VAL A 332 7.95 -1.60 6.42
C VAL A 332 7.77 -0.66 7.60
N GLU A 333 7.26 -1.18 8.69
CA GLU A 333 7.09 -0.50 9.95
C GLU A 333 8.41 0.07 10.47
N LEU A 334 9.49 -0.71 10.39
CA LEU A 334 10.82 -0.27 10.79
C LEU A 334 11.47 0.73 9.82
N LEU A 335 11.03 0.76 8.56
CA LEU A 335 11.60 1.60 7.51
C LEU A 335 10.93 2.97 7.38
N GLN A 336 10.13 3.37 8.35
CA GLN A 336 9.14 4.43 8.18
C GLN A 336 9.71 5.84 8.11
N ASN A 337 9.19 6.57 7.10
CA ASN A 337 8.98 8.02 7.22
C ASN A 337 7.68 8.25 8.03
N ALA A 338 7.80 8.78 9.22
CA ALA A 338 6.68 9.06 10.14
C ALA A 338 5.57 9.98 9.57
N LYS A 339 5.78 10.55 8.38
CA LYS A 339 4.86 11.49 7.71
C LYS A 339 3.89 10.84 6.71
N GLU A 340 4.03 9.55 6.39
CA GLU A 340 3.10 8.86 5.50
C GLU A 340 1.95 8.20 6.27
N SER A 341 0.74 8.28 5.70
CA SER A 341 -0.41 7.57 6.29
C SER A 341 -0.22 6.05 6.21
N SER A 342 -0.76 5.31 7.18
CA SER A 342 -0.70 3.84 7.19
C SER A 342 -1.27 3.24 5.89
N LEU A 343 -2.36 3.81 5.37
CA LEU A 343 -2.98 3.39 4.11
C LEU A 343 -2.03 3.50 2.92
N GLN A 344 -1.31 4.63 2.80
CA GLN A 344 -0.36 4.85 1.71
C GLN A 344 0.82 3.89 1.79
N ARG A 345 1.30 3.61 3.00
CA ARG A 345 2.40 2.66 3.23
C ARG A 345 2.03 1.25 2.81
N ASP A 346 0.87 0.77 3.22
CA ASP A 346 0.42 -0.58 2.87
C ASP A 346 0.21 -0.74 1.36
N ILE A 347 -0.36 0.27 0.69
CA ILE A 347 -0.44 0.30 -0.77
C ILE A 347 0.96 0.20 -1.40
N SER A 348 1.91 1.00 -0.91
CA SER A 348 3.27 1.01 -1.45
C SER A 348 3.97 -0.34 -1.25
N THR A 349 3.76 -0.97 -0.10
CA THR A 349 4.33 -2.28 0.21
C THR A 349 3.70 -3.40 -0.62
N LEU A 350 2.39 -3.36 -0.81
CA LEU A 350 1.66 -4.37 -1.57
C LEU A 350 2.11 -4.42 -3.03
N ASN A 351 2.55 -3.29 -3.57
CA ASN A 351 3.06 -3.18 -4.94
C ASN A 351 4.51 -3.68 -5.12
N LEU A 352 5.23 -3.99 -4.02
CA LEU A 352 6.62 -4.42 -4.09
C LEU A 352 6.72 -5.94 -4.10
N PHE A 353 7.23 -6.49 -5.19
CA PHE A 353 7.51 -7.91 -5.32
C PHE A 353 8.95 -8.23 -4.98
N PRO A 354 9.25 -9.41 -4.40
CA PRO A 354 10.61 -9.82 -4.11
C PRO A 354 11.43 -9.93 -5.40
N ARG A 355 12.70 -9.59 -5.32
CA ARG A 355 13.62 -9.74 -6.44
C ARG A 355 14.11 -11.17 -6.55
N LEU A 356 13.72 -11.82 -7.64
CA LEU A 356 14.15 -13.16 -8.01
C LEU A 356 15.38 -13.09 -8.90
N SER A 357 16.23 -14.08 -8.78
CA SER A 357 17.39 -14.31 -9.67
C SER A 357 17.60 -15.80 -9.85
N MET A 358 18.28 -16.18 -10.92
CA MET A 358 18.66 -17.57 -11.19
C MET A 358 20.10 -17.82 -10.81
N ARG A 359 20.39 -19.01 -10.30
CA ARG A 359 21.74 -19.53 -10.12
C ARG A 359 21.72 -21.05 -10.16
N ASP A 360 22.59 -21.63 -10.94
CA ASP A 360 22.71 -23.08 -11.10
C ASP A 360 21.35 -23.76 -11.43
N GLY A 361 20.55 -23.09 -12.30
CA GLY A 361 19.24 -23.56 -12.73
C GLY A 361 18.12 -23.45 -11.68
N ARG A 362 18.36 -22.83 -10.53
CA ARG A 362 17.38 -22.65 -9.45
C ARG A 362 17.05 -21.18 -9.21
N ALA A 363 15.82 -20.92 -8.83
CA ALA A 363 15.37 -19.59 -8.44
C ALA A 363 15.80 -19.26 -7.00
N HIS A 364 16.26 -18.05 -6.81
CA HIS A 364 16.68 -17.53 -5.50
C HIS A 364 16.04 -16.16 -5.24
N VAL A 365 15.76 -15.88 -3.98
CA VAL A 365 15.30 -14.56 -3.51
C VAL A 365 16.48 -13.85 -2.85
N ARG A 366 16.67 -12.58 -3.20
CA ARG A 366 17.64 -11.72 -2.51
C ARG A 366 17.22 -11.53 -1.05
N ARG A 367 18.14 -11.76 -0.14
CA ARG A 367 17.95 -11.55 1.30
C ARG A 367 19.10 -10.75 1.89
N SER A 368 18.79 -9.99 2.93
CA SER A 368 19.82 -9.28 3.72
C SER A 368 19.65 -9.59 5.21
N GLU A 369 20.77 -9.61 5.91
CA GLU A 369 20.84 -9.65 7.36
C GLU A 369 21.56 -8.37 7.80
N THR A 370 20.90 -7.60 8.65
CA THR A 370 21.37 -6.26 9.02
C THR A 370 21.44 -6.13 10.54
N THR A 371 22.57 -5.62 11.01
CA THR A 371 22.72 -5.12 12.38
C THR A 371 23.08 -3.64 12.30
N GLU A 372 22.40 -2.83 13.08
CA GLU A 372 22.53 -1.37 13.03
C GLU A 372 22.52 -0.76 14.42
N MET A 373 23.36 0.26 14.62
CA MET A 373 23.31 1.17 15.77
C MET A 373 23.16 2.58 15.28
N GLY A 374 22.28 3.35 15.90
CA GLY A 374 22.01 4.72 15.56
C GLY A 374 21.85 5.60 16.80
N TYR A 375 22.18 6.85 16.65
CA TYR A 375 21.90 7.90 17.62
C TYR A 375 21.25 9.07 16.91
N HIS A 376 20.28 9.66 17.56
CA HIS A 376 19.63 10.86 17.06
C HIS A 376 19.33 11.80 18.22
N ALA A 377 19.49 13.11 18.00
CA ALA A 377 19.17 14.14 18.98
C ALA A 377 18.56 15.37 18.30
N MET A 378 17.70 16.07 19.04
CA MET A 378 17.09 17.33 18.61
C MET A 378 17.58 18.48 19.46
N PHE A 379 18.05 19.55 18.82
CA PHE A 379 18.51 20.80 19.44
C PHE A 379 17.67 21.95 18.85
N GLY A 380 16.51 22.21 19.46
CA GLY A 380 15.55 23.14 18.89
C GLY A 380 15.07 22.69 17.51
N SER A 381 15.36 23.45 16.47
CA SER A 381 15.00 23.14 15.07
C SER A 381 16.04 22.29 14.34
N LEU A 382 17.19 22.02 14.96
CA LEU A 382 18.26 21.22 14.38
C LEU A 382 18.21 19.79 14.92
N GLY A 383 18.01 18.82 14.05
CA GLY A 383 18.18 17.40 14.33
C GLY A 383 19.54 16.92 13.87
N VAL A 384 20.26 16.18 14.69
CA VAL A 384 21.49 15.50 14.29
C VAL A 384 21.33 14.01 14.47
N SER A 385 21.89 13.24 13.56
CA SER A 385 21.87 11.79 13.70
C SER A 385 23.15 11.14 13.16
N ALA A 386 23.47 9.98 13.71
CA ALA A 386 24.56 9.13 13.23
C ALA A 386 24.13 7.68 13.31
N ALA A 387 24.57 6.87 12.36
CA ALA A 387 24.33 5.43 12.36
C ALA A 387 25.52 4.67 11.80
N ALA A 388 25.70 3.46 12.27
CA ALA A 388 26.63 2.49 11.71
C ALA A 388 25.89 1.17 11.50
N TYR A 389 26.18 0.48 10.39
CA TYR A 389 25.54 -0.79 10.07
C TYR A 389 26.54 -1.82 9.54
N ARG A 390 26.17 -3.06 9.74
CA ARG A 390 26.74 -4.22 9.04
C ARG A 390 25.60 -4.95 8.34
N GLU A 391 25.75 -5.14 7.04
CA GLU A 391 24.77 -5.86 6.21
C GLU A 391 25.46 -7.01 5.50
N ARG A 392 24.83 -8.19 5.53
CA ARG A 392 25.20 -9.35 4.72
C ARG A 392 24.06 -9.63 3.75
N VAL A 393 24.36 -9.57 2.47
CA VAL A 393 23.41 -9.87 1.40
C VAL A 393 23.69 -11.27 0.86
N VAL A 394 22.65 -12.07 0.74
CA VAL A 394 22.69 -13.40 0.12
C VAL A 394 21.83 -13.34 -1.15
N ASN A 395 22.31 -13.98 -2.21
CA ASN A 395 21.69 -13.95 -3.53
C ASN A 395 21.46 -12.52 -4.03
N GLY A 396 22.50 -11.70 -3.94
CA GLY A 396 22.48 -10.34 -4.47
C GLY A 396 22.03 -10.36 -5.93
N ALA A 397 21.09 -9.49 -6.29
CA ALA A 397 20.51 -9.45 -7.62
C ALA A 397 20.68 -8.06 -8.22
N VAL A 398 21.21 -8.00 -9.43
CA VAL A 398 21.36 -6.77 -10.22
C VAL A 398 20.60 -6.90 -11.53
N THR A 399 20.08 -5.79 -12.02
CA THR A 399 19.47 -5.76 -13.35
C THR A 399 20.56 -5.66 -14.40
N ALA A 400 20.50 -6.51 -15.40
CA ALA A 400 21.34 -6.49 -16.57
C ALA A 400 20.51 -6.07 -17.79
N SER A 401 20.80 -4.92 -18.35
CA SER A 401 20.16 -4.40 -19.56
C SER A 401 21.12 -4.52 -20.75
N GLY A 402 20.60 -4.93 -21.88
CA GLY A 402 21.34 -5.19 -23.11
C GLY A 402 21.04 -6.59 -23.64
N GLU A 403 21.36 -6.82 -24.90
CA GLU A 403 21.31 -8.16 -25.48
C GLU A 403 22.48 -8.97 -24.91
N THR A 404 22.19 -10.02 -24.15
CA THR A 404 23.20 -10.87 -23.54
C THR A 404 22.78 -12.33 -23.65
N SER A 405 23.73 -13.18 -23.97
CA SER A 405 23.60 -14.63 -24.01
C SER A 405 24.22 -15.30 -22.77
N ILE A 406 24.53 -14.52 -21.71
CA ILE A 406 25.10 -15.08 -20.47
C ILE A 406 24.07 -15.97 -19.81
N GLY A 407 24.49 -17.17 -19.41
CA GLY A 407 23.64 -18.11 -18.66
C GLY A 407 23.24 -17.59 -17.27
N ASP A 408 22.36 -18.30 -16.60
CA ASP A 408 21.85 -17.97 -15.25
C ASP A 408 21.20 -16.59 -15.12
N MET A 409 20.78 -15.98 -16.23
CA MET A 409 19.98 -14.76 -16.17
C MET A 409 18.50 -15.07 -16.19
N LEU A 410 17.79 -14.50 -15.24
CA LEU A 410 16.33 -14.58 -15.21
C LEU A 410 15.77 -13.34 -15.91
N PRO A 411 14.95 -13.47 -16.96
CA PRO A 411 14.24 -12.32 -17.49
C PRO A 411 13.43 -11.63 -16.38
N ASP A 412 13.46 -10.30 -16.34
CA ASP A 412 12.74 -9.56 -15.33
C ASP A 412 11.23 -9.64 -15.57
N LEU A 413 10.46 -9.87 -14.52
CA LEU A 413 9.01 -9.99 -14.58
C LEU A 413 8.29 -8.69 -14.97
N PHE A 414 8.96 -7.56 -14.85
CA PHE A 414 8.37 -6.23 -14.98
C PHE A 414 8.99 -5.39 -16.08
N SER A 415 10.12 -5.77 -16.62
CA SER A 415 10.84 -5.02 -17.65
C SER A 415 11.44 -5.93 -18.72
N ASN A 416 11.92 -5.34 -19.81
CA ASN A 416 12.63 -6.08 -20.87
C ASN A 416 14.13 -6.29 -20.55
N SER A 417 14.49 -6.28 -19.28
CA SER A 417 15.84 -6.55 -18.82
C SER A 417 15.94 -7.94 -18.19
N ASN A 418 17.13 -8.34 -17.84
CA ASN A 418 17.40 -9.59 -17.12
C ASN A 418 17.86 -9.29 -15.69
N VAL A 419 17.65 -10.23 -14.78
CA VAL A 419 18.16 -10.19 -13.42
C VAL A 419 19.28 -11.21 -13.28
N PHE A 420 20.43 -10.76 -12.81
CA PHE A 420 21.61 -11.58 -12.60
C PHE A 420 21.92 -11.74 -11.12
N ASN A 421 22.20 -12.99 -10.70
CA ASN A 421 22.61 -13.31 -9.34
C ASN A 421 24.10 -13.11 -9.17
N ILE A 422 24.50 -12.10 -8.39
CA ILE A 422 25.90 -11.79 -8.09
C ILE A 422 26.47 -12.54 -6.88
N GLY A 423 25.70 -13.48 -6.32
CA GLY A 423 26.11 -14.21 -5.12
C GLY A 423 25.92 -13.45 -3.81
N SER A 424 26.78 -13.74 -2.85
CA SER A 424 26.69 -13.15 -1.51
C SER A 424 27.82 -12.15 -1.29
N HIS A 425 27.49 -11.05 -0.63
CA HIS A 425 28.46 -10.04 -0.23
C HIS A 425 28.11 -9.44 1.13
N SER A 426 29.07 -8.83 1.77
CA SER A 426 28.85 -8.11 3.03
C SER A 426 29.37 -6.68 2.92
N SER A 427 28.70 -5.78 3.58
CA SER A 427 29.06 -4.37 3.65
C SER A 427 29.03 -3.86 5.08
N LEU A 428 29.93 -2.93 5.36
CA LEU A 428 29.97 -2.16 6.59
C LEU A 428 29.91 -0.68 6.20
N GLY A 429 29.05 0.08 6.86
CA GLY A 429 28.93 1.49 6.56
C GLY A 429 28.55 2.32 7.77
N TYR A 430 28.64 3.63 7.59
CA TYR A 430 28.19 4.62 8.56
C TYR A 430 27.61 5.84 7.86
N MET A 431 26.79 6.58 8.58
CA MET A 431 26.21 7.84 8.15
C MET A 431 26.18 8.83 9.32
N ALA A 432 26.40 10.10 9.02
CA ALA A 432 26.05 11.20 9.90
C ALA A 432 25.17 12.18 9.12
N SER A 433 24.15 12.73 9.73
CA SER A 433 23.26 13.70 9.09
C SER A 433 22.86 14.83 10.03
N ALA A 434 22.59 15.98 9.43
CA ALA A 434 22.02 17.15 10.08
C ALA A 434 20.73 17.53 9.32
N THR A 435 19.66 17.73 10.06
CA THR A 435 18.34 18.10 9.54
C THR A 435 17.91 19.41 10.18
N GLN A 436 17.73 20.45 9.38
CA GLN A 436 17.23 21.74 9.81
C GLN A 436 15.76 21.88 9.45
N ASN A 437 14.92 22.15 10.42
CA ASN A 437 13.52 22.50 10.20
C ASN A 437 13.39 24.03 10.12
N PHE A 438 12.79 24.52 9.04
CA PHE A 438 12.49 25.93 8.83
C PHE A 438 10.98 26.14 9.03
N GLY A 439 10.59 26.38 10.26
CA GLY A 439 9.18 26.34 10.66
C GLY A 439 8.57 24.96 10.44
N ASP A 440 7.26 24.95 10.21
CA ASP A 440 6.49 23.70 10.00
C ASP A 440 6.40 23.27 8.54
N THR A 441 6.90 24.10 7.62
CA THR A 441 6.65 23.94 6.17
C THR A 441 7.82 23.40 5.39
N LEU A 442 9.06 23.59 5.85
CA LEU A 442 10.26 23.20 5.10
C LEU A 442 11.27 22.49 6.00
N THR A 443 11.86 21.43 5.48
CA THR A 443 12.92 20.65 6.13
C THR A 443 14.04 20.43 5.13
N ALA A 444 15.28 20.72 5.54
CA ALA A 444 16.48 20.42 4.76
C ALA A 444 17.37 19.46 5.55
N THR A 445 17.83 18.40 4.89
CA THR A 445 18.74 17.39 5.47
C THR A 445 20.01 17.33 4.64
N PHE A 446 21.14 17.33 5.29
CA PHE A 446 22.43 16.98 4.69
C PHE A 446 22.96 15.75 5.40
N ALA A 447 23.46 14.79 4.63
CA ALA A 447 24.06 13.57 5.16
C ALA A 447 25.39 13.27 4.47
N TYR A 448 26.31 12.72 5.23
CA TYR A 448 27.59 12.23 4.74
C TYR A 448 27.86 10.86 5.33
N GLY A 449 28.39 9.96 4.52
CA GLY A 449 28.64 8.60 4.97
C GLY A 449 29.60 7.83 4.10
N SER A 450 29.81 6.60 4.52
CA SER A 450 30.52 5.58 3.77
C SER A 450 29.72 4.29 3.81
N GLY A 451 29.65 3.59 2.69
CA GLY A 451 28.89 2.35 2.59
C GLY A 451 29.46 1.38 1.58
N GLY A 452 28.90 0.17 1.59
CA GLY A 452 29.22 -0.84 0.62
C GLY A 452 28.68 -0.46 -0.75
N VAL A 453 29.51 -0.63 -1.76
CA VAL A 453 29.15 -0.52 -3.18
C VAL A 453 29.62 -1.75 -3.91
N LEU A 454 28.98 -2.07 -5.02
CA LEU A 454 29.47 -3.07 -5.95
C LEU A 454 30.22 -2.37 -7.07
N ARG A 455 31.38 -2.87 -7.39
CA ARG A 455 32.19 -2.44 -8.52
C ARG A 455 32.33 -3.58 -9.51
N ALA A 456 32.43 -3.24 -10.76
CA ALA A 456 32.89 -4.17 -11.77
C ALA A 456 34.27 -3.75 -12.22
N ASP A 457 35.14 -4.72 -12.45
CA ASP A 457 36.41 -4.48 -13.13
C ASP A 457 36.13 -4.00 -14.55
N GLY A 458 36.86 -2.99 -15.01
CA GLY A 458 36.66 -2.34 -16.31
C GLY A 458 37.02 -3.20 -17.53
N GLY A 459 37.07 -4.50 -17.39
CA GLY A 459 37.42 -5.45 -18.44
C GLY A 459 36.26 -5.79 -19.39
N ALA A 460 36.55 -6.64 -20.36
CA ALA A 460 35.57 -7.31 -21.19
C ALA A 460 35.42 -8.76 -20.71
N LEU A 461 34.22 -9.30 -20.85
CA LEU A 461 33.99 -10.73 -20.66
C LEU A 461 34.69 -11.50 -21.77
N GLU A 462 35.40 -12.56 -21.43
CA GLU A 462 36.08 -13.42 -22.38
C GLU A 462 35.19 -14.54 -22.90
N SER A 463 34.17 -14.89 -22.14
CA SER A 463 33.18 -15.92 -22.47
C SER A 463 31.77 -15.50 -22.06
N ASN A 464 30.79 -16.37 -22.32
CA ASN A 464 29.41 -16.22 -21.83
C ASN A 464 29.16 -16.97 -20.50
N ASP A 465 30.23 -17.36 -19.80
CA ASP A 465 30.15 -18.03 -18.50
C ASP A 465 29.63 -17.02 -17.42
N PRO A 466 28.53 -17.32 -16.73
CA PRO A 466 28.05 -16.47 -15.66
C PRO A 466 29.04 -16.32 -14.50
N ASN A 467 29.96 -17.25 -14.30
CA ASN A 467 30.96 -17.16 -13.25
C ASN A 467 32.02 -16.09 -13.56
N GLU A 468 32.32 -15.87 -14.81
CA GLU A 468 33.22 -14.77 -15.23
C GLU A 468 32.60 -13.41 -14.86
N LEU A 469 31.31 -13.20 -15.17
CA LEU A 469 30.62 -11.97 -14.78
C LEU A 469 30.57 -11.81 -13.26
N ARG A 470 30.33 -12.90 -12.50
CA ARG A 470 30.37 -12.86 -11.04
C ARG A 470 31.75 -12.48 -10.50
N ALA A 471 32.81 -13.00 -11.10
CA ALA A 471 34.17 -12.71 -10.69
C ALA A 471 34.57 -11.24 -10.93
N MET A 472 34.01 -10.60 -11.96
CA MET A 472 34.23 -9.18 -12.24
C MET A 472 33.50 -8.26 -11.22
N ILE A 473 32.48 -8.73 -10.54
CA ILE A 473 31.69 -7.91 -9.61
C ILE A 473 32.15 -8.19 -8.18
N HIS A 474 32.68 -7.17 -7.53
CA HIS A 474 33.15 -7.28 -6.15
C HIS A 474 32.65 -6.18 -5.25
N SER A 475 32.57 -6.47 -3.95
CA SER A 475 32.20 -5.50 -2.92
C SER A 475 33.36 -4.56 -2.62
N SER A 476 33.07 -3.27 -2.56
CA SER A 476 34.00 -2.20 -2.21
C SER A 476 33.34 -1.23 -1.26
N ARG A 477 34.11 -0.31 -0.65
CA ARG A 477 33.58 0.74 0.20
C ARG A 477 33.79 2.10 -0.46
N ARG A 478 32.75 2.93 -0.46
CA ARG A 478 32.81 4.28 -1.01
C ARG A 478 32.18 5.30 -0.07
N ARG A 479 32.68 6.52 -0.15
CA ARG A 479 32.09 7.68 0.51
C ARG A 479 30.99 8.26 -0.36
N TRP A 480 29.99 8.81 0.26
CA TRP A 480 28.89 9.48 -0.39
C TRP A 480 28.45 10.69 0.42
N ALA A 481 27.85 11.66 -0.24
CA ALA A 481 27.14 12.76 0.36
C ALA A 481 25.72 12.81 -0.22
N ALA A 482 24.75 13.22 0.60
CA ALA A 482 23.38 13.35 0.15
C ALA A 482 22.72 14.59 0.74
N THR A 483 21.83 15.17 -0.03
CA THR A 483 20.96 16.25 0.42
C THR A 483 19.51 15.89 0.18
N ARG A 484 18.62 16.35 1.07
CA ARG A 484 17.18 16.26 0.89
C ARG A 484 16.53 17.54 1.32
N VAL A 485 15.60 18.02 0.50
CA VAL A 485 14.70 19.13 0.83
C VAL A 485 13.28 18.62 0.70
N ALA A 486 12.48 18.78 1.72
CA ALA A 486 11.07 18.38 1.70
C ALA A 486 10.21 19.46 2.36
N GLY A 487 9.04 19.70 1.82
CA GLY A 487 8.19 20.74 2.37
C GLY A 487 6.75 20.70 1.84
N THR A 488 5.98 21.65 2.37
CA THR A 488 4.61 21.91 1.96
C THR A 488 4.47 23.39 1.63
N ALA A 489 4.05 23.70 0.41
CA ALA A 489 3.76 25.08 0.00
C ALA A 489 2.49 25.55 0.72
N PRO A 490 2.54 26.63 1.53
CA PRO A 490 1.42 27.00 2.41
C PRO A 490 0.15 27.39 1.63
N VAL A 491 0.28 28.00 0.46
CA VAL A 491 -0.84 28.52 -0.33
C VAL A 491 -1.58 27.40 -1.06
N THR A 492 -0.85 26.49 -1.67
CA THR A 492 -1.42 25.43 -2.54
C THR A 492 -1.58 24.09 -1.84
N GLY A 493 -0.97 23.92 -0.67
CA GLY A 493 -0.89 22.63 0.01
C GLY A 493 -0.02 21.60 -0.72
N THR A 494 0.72 22.01 -1.75
CA THR A 494 1.61 21.14 -2.52
C THR A 494 2.70 20.61 -1.63
N ARG A 495 2.81 19.30 -1.52
CA ARG A 495 3.90 18.62 -0.81
C ARG A 495 4.95 18.20 -1.81
N PHE A 496 6.19 18.53 -1.53
CA PHE A 496 7.32 18.16 -2.37
C PHE A 496 8.46 17.57 -1.55
N ALA A 497 9.22 16.71 -2.17
CA ALA A 497 10.48 16.20 -1.65
C ALA A 497 11.45 16.04 -2.81
N GLY A 498 12.64 16.59 -2.68
CA GLY A 498 13.75 16.41 -3.58
C GLY A 498 14.94 15.84 -2.82
N SER A 499 15.63 14.86 -3.37
CA SER A 499 16.88 14.36 -2.79
C SER A 499 17.90 14.10 -3.89
N TYR A 500 19.15 14.31 -3.53
CA TYR A 500 20.28 14.01 -4.38
C TYR A 500 21.37 13.33 -3.58
N GLN A 501 21.82 12.20 -4.07
CA GLN A 501 22.99 11.51 -3.52
C GLN A 501 24.11 11.54 -4.54
N TRP A 502 25.22 12.14 -4.14
CA TRP A 502 26.46 12.06 -4.89
C TRP A 502 27.19 10.76 -4.54
N THR A 503 27.54 10.00 -5.56
CA THR A 503 28.38 8.81 -5.48
C THR A 503 29.38 8.82 -6.63
N ASP A 504 30.51 8.19 -6.43
CA ASP A 504 31.54 8.05 -7.46
C ASP A 504 31.02 7.30 -8.70
N TYR A 505 31.43 7.76 -9.89
CA TYR A 505 31.14 7.05 -11.13
C TYR A 505 31.74 5.64 -11.13
N GLY A 506 31.08 4.72 -11.83
CA GLY A 506 31.56 3.35 -11.98
C GLY A 506 31.36 2.46 -10.75
N THR A 507 30.33 2.76 -9.96
CA THR A 507 29.89 1.92 -8.85
C THR A 507 28.39 1.67 -8.89
N LEU A 508 27.97 0.45 -8.58
CA LEU A 508 26.59 0.12 -8.24
C LEU A 508 26.40 0.43 -6.76
N ALA A 509 25.77 1.56 -6.44
CA ALA A 509 25.46 1.88 -5.07
C ALA A 509 24.35 0.95 -4.57
N THR A 510 24.70 0.03 -3.68
CA THR A 510 23.70 -0.68 -2.89
C THR A 510 23.18 0.31 -1.84
N SER A 511 21.98 0.83 -2.02
CA SER A 511 21.37 1.67 -1.00
C SER A 511 21.01 0.82 0.21
N HIS A 512 21.77 1.00 1.31
CA HIS A 512 21.36 0.47 2.60
C HIS A 512 20.15 1.24 3.10
N ARG A 513 19.13 0.52 3.53
CA ARG A 513 17.95 1.12 4.18
C ARG A 513 18.17 1.12 5.67
N TYR A 514 18.39 2.31 6.21
CA TYR A 514 18.58 2.46 7.64
C TYR A 514 17.29 2.16 8.39
N ILE A 515 17.39 1.37 9.45
CA ILE A 515 16.29 1.00 10.34
C ILE A 515 16.23 1.97 11.53
N THR A 516 17.38 2.52 11.91
CA THR A 516 17.52 3.45 13.04
C THR A 516 17.47 4.92 12.63
N GLN A 517 17.27 5.22 11.35
CA GLN A 517 17.29 6.58 10.82
C GLN A 517 16.07 6.88 9.96
N ASN A 518 15.57 8.09 10.06
CA ASN A 518 14.43 8.56 9.26
C ASN A 518 14.81 8.97 7.83
N PHE A 519 16.08 9.01 7.52
CA PHE A 519 16.59 9.35 6.20
C PHE A 519 17.45 8.20 5.65
N SER A 520 17.03 7.67 4.52
CA SER A 520 17.82 6.72 3.73
C SER A 520 18.14 7.37 2.39
N PRO A 521 19.42 7.62 2.09
CA PRO A 521 19.79 8.22 0.83
C PRO A 521 19.56 7.26 -0.32
N GLU A 522 19.00 7.75 -1.41
CA GLU A 522 18.80 7.01 -2.66
C GLU A 522 19.72 7.58 -3.74
N ALA A 523 20.29 6.69 -4.57
CA ALA A 523 21.21 7.08 -5.62
C ALA A 523 20.56 8.07 -6.61
N GLY A 524 21.35 9.04 -7.05
CA GLY A 524 20.97 10.02 -8.05
C GLY A 524 20.00 11.10 -7.56
N LEU A 525 19.40 11.78 -8.52
CA LEU A 525 18.41 12.83 -8.27
C LEU A 525 17.00 12.21 -8.24
N ASN A 526 16.32 12.38 -7.11
CA ASN A 526 14.95 11.90 -6.88
C ASN A 526 14.06 13.09 -6.54
N VAL A 527 12.90 13.16 -7.15
CA VAL A 527 11.91 14.23 -6.93
C VAL A 527 10.54 13.61 -6.80
N GLN A 528 9.81 14.02 -5.78
CA GLN A 528 8.41 13.65 -5.56
C GLN A 528 7.58 14.90 -5.31
N VAL A 529 6.43 14.99 -5.96
CA VAL A 529 5.46 16.07 -5.78
C VAL A 529 4.08 15.46 -5.58
N ARG A 530 3.34 15.97 -4.61
CA ARG A 530 1.92 15.64 -4.37
C ARG A 530 1.11 16.94 -4.28
N GLN A 531 0.11 17.05 -5.13
CA GLN A 531 -0.74 18.22 -5.25
C GLN A 531 -2.17 17.88 -4.86
N PRO A 532 -2.72 18.47 -3.78
CA PRO A 532 -4.17 18.43 -3.56
C PRO A 532 -4.91 19.08 -4.74
N VAL A 533 -5.90 18.38 -5.25
CA VAL A 533 -6.75 18.87 -6.34
C VAL A 533 -8.07 19.37 -5.75
N PRO A 534 -8.45 20.65 -5.96
CA PRO A 534 -9.70 21.18 -5.44
C PRO A 534 -10.89 20.42 -6.05
N THR A 535 -11.71 19.81 -5.22
CA THR A 535 -12.91 19.05 -5.65
C THR A 535 -14.18 19.89 -5.62
N HIS A 536 -14.12 21.14 -5.13
CA HIS A 536 -15.25 22.08 -5.05
C HIS A 536 -16.53 21.47 -4.48
N GLY A 537 -16.39 20.45 -3.61
CA GLY A 537 -17.52 19.76 -2.98
C GLY A 537 -18.22 18.70 -3.85
N PHE A 538 -17.74 18.43 -5.07
CA PHE A 538 -18.30 17.37 -5.94
C PHE A 538 -18.01 15.96 -5.44
N LEU A 539 -16.92 15.78 -4.67
CA LEU A 539 -16.52 14.48 -4.11
C LEU A 539 -16.46 14.55 -2.59
N PRO A 540 -17.01 13.55 -1.88
CA PRO A 540 -16.89 13.46 -0.44
C PRO A 540 -15.51 12.94 -0.03
N GLY A 541 -14.46 13.77 -0.16
CA GLY A 541 -13.10 13.36 0.13
C GLY A 541 -12.07 14.27 -0.52
N ARG A 542 -10.81 13.90 -0.39
CA ARG A 542 -9.68 14.64 -0.91
C ARG A 542 -9.06 13.91 -2.11
N LEU A 543 -8.93 14.61 -3.23
CA LEU A 543 -8.22 14.14 -4.41
C LEU A 543 -6.79 14.70 -4.38
N GLU A 544 -5.80 13.86 -4.63
CA GLU A 544 -4.39 14.25 -4.74
C GLU A 544 -3.80 13.70 -6.04
N ALA A 545 -3.11 14.54 -6.78
CA ALA A 545 -2.24 14.15 -7.88
C ALA A 545 -0.82 13.98 -7.36
N SER A 546 -0.09 12.99 -7.86
CA SER A 546 1.30 12.73 -7.52
C SER A 546 2.15 12.54 -8.77
N ALA A 547 3.40 13.01 -8.69
CA ALA A 547 4.43 12.73 -9.67
C ALA A 547 5.73 12.37 -8.93
N GLU A 548 6.43 11.37 -9.42
CA GLU A 548 7.66 10.88 -8.84
C GLU A 548 8.66 10.56 -9.94
N ILE A 549 9.87 11.08 -9.78
CA ILE A 549 11.02 10.79 -10.64
C ILE A 549 12.11 10.22 -9.74
N ARG A 550 12.62 9.05 -10.08
CA ARG A 550 13.73 8.40 -9.36
C ARG A 550 14.94 8.27 -10.25
N ASN A 551 16.11 8.48 -9.63
CA ASN A 551 17.41 8.36 -10.27
C ASN A 551 17.48 9.05 -11.65
N MET A 552 17.00 10.29 -11.74
CA MET A 552 16.88 11.06 -12.99
C MET A 552 18.21 11.11 -13.76
N LEU A 553 19.33 11.16 -13.06
CA LEU A 553 20.68 11.25 -13.64
C LEU A 553 21.28 9.88 -14.01
N ALA A 554 20.52 8.78 -13.85
CA ALA A 554 20.95 7.42 -14.14
C ALA A 554 22.30 7.06 -13.48
N GLN A 555 22.47 7.37 -12.22
CA GLN A 555 23.65 7.01 -11.45
C GLN A 555 23.61 5.52 -11.05
N GLY A 556 24.78 4.93 -10.86
CA GLY A 556 24.89 3.52 -10.53
C GLY A 556 24.68 2.57 -11.72
N TYR A 557 24.94 3.03 -12.93
CA TYR A 557 24.95 2.24 -14.14
C TYR A 557 26.41 1.85 -14.47
N LEU A 558 26.69 0.56 -14.48
CA LEU A 558 28.03 0.03 -14.81
C LEU A 558 28.00 -0.63 -16.19
N PRO A 559 28.66 -0.05 -17.20
CA PRO A 559 28.87 -0.71 -18.48
C PRO A 559 29.96 -1.76 -18.40
N ILE A 560 29.66 -2.98 -18.80
CA ILE A 560 30.60 -4.06 -19.04
C ILE A 560 30.55 -4.41 -20.53
N ARG A 561 31.66 -4.72 -21.14
CA ARG A 561 31.72 -5.20 -22.52
C ARG A 561 31.48 -6.70 -22.52
N GLY A 562 30.46 -7.17 -23.24
CA GLY A 562 30.20 -8.59 -23.44
C GLY A 562 31.25 -9.24 -24.33
N ALA A 563 31.29 -10.56 -24.34
CA ALA A 563 32.18 -11.36 -25.18
C ALA A 563 31.95 -11.11 -26.69
N ASP A 564 30.74 -10.75 -27.07
CA ASP A 564 30.31 -10.37 -28.42
C ASP A 564 30.61 -8.90 -28.78
N GLY A 565 31.28 -8.16 -27.88
CA GLY A 565 31.60 -6.73 -28.04
C GLY A 565 30.43 -5.79 -27.70
N ARG A 566 29.25 -6.30 -27.38
CA ARG A 566 28.09 -5.50 -26.97
C ARG A 566 28.25 -5.00 -25.54
N ARG A 567 27.53 -3.91 -25.21
CA ARG A 567 27.54 -3.37 -23.86
C ARG A 567 26.41 -3.99 -23.02
N ILE A 568 26.78 -4.53 -21.87
CA ILE A 568 25.85 -4.95 -20.81
C ILE A 568 25.88 -3.84 -19.76
N LEU A 569 24.72 -3.30 -19.44
CA LEU A 569 24.58 -2.32 -18.37
C LEU A 569 24.07 -3.02 -17.11
N LEU A 570 24.92 -3.10 -16.10
CA LEU A 570 24.50 -3.54 -14.77
C LEU A 570 23.91 -2.35 -14.03
N VAL A 571 22.70 -2.53 -13.48
CA VAL A 571 21.93 -1.46 -12.86
C VAL A 571 21.36 -1.94 -11.53
N GLN A 572 21.60 -1.18 -10.46
CA GLN A 572 21.02 -1.46 -9.14
C GLN A 572 19.68 -0.72 -8.95
N SER A 573 19.65 0.54 -9.30
CA SER A 573 18.48 1.41 -9.19
C SER A 573 18.24 2.11 -10.52
N PRO A 574 17.41 1.56 -11.40
CA PRO A 574 17.15 2.17 -12.69
C PRO A 574 16.35 3.47 -12.54
N ARG A 575 16.42 4.30 -13.58
CA ARG A 575 15.60 5.49 -13.71
C ARG A 575 14.12 5.09 -13.76
N ALA A 576 13.28 5.78 -12.99
CA ALA A 576 11.84 5.56 -13.01
C ALA A 576 11.09 6.89 -12.99
N LEU A 577 9.96 6.94 -13.70
CA LEU A 577 9.00 8.03 -13.70
C LEU A 577 7.64 7.46 -13.36
N ARG A 578 6.95 8.04 -12.39
CA ARG A 578 5.60 7.65 -11.98
C ARG A 578 4.69 8.86 -11.82
N GLY A 579 3.44 8.67 -12.19
CA GLY A 579 2.34 9.56 -11.87
C GLY A 579 1.21 8.81 -11.21
N GLY A 580 0.37 9.49 -10.44
CA GLY A 580 -0.78 8.86 -9.81
C GLY A 580 -1.83 9.85 -9.36
N LEU A 581 -3.02 9.32 -9.16
CA LEU A 581 -4.15 10.01 -8.55
C LEU A 581 -4.60 9.20 -7.33
N SER A 582 -4.74 9.85 -6.19
CA SER A 582 -5.19 9.24 -4.95
C SER A 582 -6.46 9.92 -4.48
N PHE A 583 -7.50 9.14 -4.24
CA PHE A 583 -8.73 9.62 -3.63
C PHE A 583 -8.81 9.09 -2.19
N ILE A 584 -8.94 10.00 -1.22
CA ILE A 584 -8.93 9.72 0.23
C ILE A 584 -10.27 10.15 0.79
N PHE A 585 -10.99 9.25 1.46
CA PHE A 585 -12.33 9.46 2.03
C PHE A 585 -12.49 8.90 3.45
#